data_3f02e80e934bb7443b272186409472f3
#
_entry.id   3f02e80e934bb7443b272186409472f3
#
_cell.length_a   1.000
_cell.length_b   1.000
_cell.length_c   1.000
_cell.angle_alpha   90.00
_cell.angle_beta   90.00
_cell.angle_gamma   90.00
#
_symmetry.space_group_name_H-M   'P 1'
#
loop_
_entity.id
_entity.type
_entity.pdbx_description
1 polymer ?
#
loop_
_entity_poly.entity_id
_entity_poly.type
_entity_poly.pdbx_seq_one_letter_code
_entity_poly.pdbx_strand_id
1 'polypeptide(L)'
;MRIDMDTCEEILVTITRNKTRSLLTAFGVFWGIFMLVALIGGGQGMQEQMKAQFEGFATNSGFIAAQKTSEAYKGFRKGRWWDLEMEDVERVRSIDGIKTATPSFALWGQTAVYGENKYECSVKGLYPEYEQIEHQEMTYGRFINDVDIREARKVCVIGKRVYESLFKPGEDPCGKYIRVNGIYYRVIGMCSSQGNVNIQGQASEAVTLPFTTMQQTYNLGQRIDVVCFIMKPGVKVKDVEPEIE
;
A
#
# COMPACT_ATOMS: atom_id res chain seq x y z
N MET A 1 16.23 -32.09 -43.34
CA MET A 1 14.97 -32.36 -44.04
C MET A 1 14.91 -31.34 -45.19
N ARG A 2 15.23 -31.78 -46.43
CA ARG A 2 15.11 -30.91 -47.63
C ARG A 2 13.65 -30.95 -48.04
N ILE A 3 13.01 -29.82 -48.03
CA ILE A 3 11.65 -29.66 -48.56
C ILE A 3 11.83 -29.54 -50.06
N ASP A 4 11.44 -30.59 -50.79
CA ASP A 4 11.53 -30.60 -52.26
C ASP A 4 10.45 -29.65 -52.82
N MET A 5 10.81 -28.92 -53.90
CA MET A 5 9.91 -27.96 -54.58
C MET A 5 8.59 -28.62 -54.98
N ASP A 6 8.66 -29.89 -55.39
CA ASP A 6 7.49 -30.70 -55.79
C ASP A 6 6.49 -30.89 -54.64
N THR A 7 6.98 -31.08 -53.41
CA THR A 7 6.13 -31.19 -52.21
C THR A 7 5.39 -29.88 -51.91
N CYS A 8 6.04 -28.73 -52.11
CA CYS A 8 5.41 -27.44 -51.94
C CYS A 8 4.31 -27.16 -52.97
N GLU A 9 4.55 -27.59 -54.23
CA GLU A 9 3.58 -27.42 -55.29
C GLU A 9 2.33 -28.30 -55.08
N GLU A 10 2.50 -29.54 -54.64
CA GLU A 10 1.42 -30.46 -54.27
C GLU A 10 0.57 -29.93 -53.10
N ILE A 11 1.22 -29.38 -52.09
CA ILE A 11 0.53 -28.74 -50.95
C ILE A 11 -0.29 -27.53 -51.43
N LEU A 12 0.26 -26.65 -52.26
CA LEU A 12 -0.43 -25.48 -52.80
C LEU A 12 -1.65 -25.87 -53.65
N VAL A 13 -1.52 -26.90 -54.51
CA VAL A 13 -2.63 -27.41 -55.30
C VAL A 13 -3.73 -27.98 -54.41
N THR A 14 -3.36 -28.71 -53.34
CA THR A 14 -4.34 -29.27 -52.39
C THR A 14 -5.09 -28.21 -51.63
N ILE A 15 -4.40 -27.14 -51.15
CA ILE A 15 -4.98 -26.00 -50.47
C ILE A 15 -5.96 -25.24 -51.39
N THR A 16 -5.59 -25.04 -52.64
CA THR A 16 -6.41 -24.27 -53.60
C THR A 16 -7.62 -25.06 -54.12
N ARG A 17 -7.59 -26.38 -54.07
CA ARG A 17 -8.69 -27.23 -54.53
C ARG A 17 -9.92 -27.21 -53.64
N ASN A 18 -9.73 -27.01 -52.27
CA ASN A 18 -10.80 -26.91 -51.30
C ASN A 18 -10.68 -25.65 -50.43
N LYS A 19 -10.82 -24.49 -51.06
CA LYS A 19 -10.58 -23.16 -50.46
C LYS A 19 -11.31 -22.95 -49.11
N THR A 20 -12.57 -23.38 -49.04
CA THR A 20 -13.37 -23.20 -47.82
C THR A 20 -12.85 -24.00 -46.63
N ARG A 21 -12.44 -25.28 -46.87
CA ARG A 21 -11.89 -26.15 -45.82
C ARG A 21 -10.53 -25.62 -45.36
N SER A 22 -9.68 -25.24 -46.29
CA SER A 22 -8.34 -24.69 -46.00
C SER A 22 -8.40 -23.39 -45.24
N LEU A 23 -9.33 -22.49 -45.62
CA LEU A 23 -9.57 -21.21 -44.94
C LEU A 23 -10.09 -21.43 -43.50
N LEU A 24 -11.03 -22.38 -43.34
CA LEU A 24 -11.59 -22.68 -42.00
C LEU A 24 -10.53 -23.27 -41.07
N THR A 25 -9.69 -24.16 -41.57
CA THR A 25 -8.59 -24.75 -40.79
C THR A 25 -7.53 -23.70 -40.43
N ALA A 26 -7.11 -22.88 -41.41
CA ALA A 26 -6.17 -21.80 -41.18
C ALA A 26 -6.71 -20.77 -40.17
N PHE A 27 -7.98 -20.41 -40.26
CA PHE A 27 -8.65 -19.54 -39.30
C PHE A 27 -8.67 -20.14 -37.91
N GLY A 28 -8.98 -21.44 -37.77
CA GLY A 28 -9.00 -22.12 -36.47
C GLY A 28 -7.62 -22.12 -35.79
N VAL A 29 -6.56 -22.44 -36.59
CA VAL A 29 -5.18 -22.39 -36.07
C VAL A 29 -4.77 -20.95 -35.71
N PHE A 30 -5.04 -19.99 -36.60
CA PHE A 30 -4.77 -18.58 -36.35
C PHE A 30 -5.47 -18.11 -35.07
N TRP A 31 -6.76 -18.40 -34.93
CA TRP A 31 -7.55 -18.02 -33.76
C TRP A 31 -7.03 -18.65 -32.47
N GLY A 32 -6.65 -19.93 -32.52
CA GLY A 32 -6.04 -20.63 -31.39
C GLY A 32 -4.75 -19.98 -30.91
N ILE A 33 -3.84 -19.69 -31.85
CA ILE A 33 -2.57 -19.02 -31.56
C ILE A 33 -2.82 -17.59 -31.08
N PHE A 34 -3.73 -16.85 -31.71
CA PHE A 34 -4.09 -15.48 -31.31
C PHE A 34 -4.60 -15.45 -29.87
N MET A 35 -5.54 -16.34 -29.51
CA MET A 35 -6.06 -16.42 -28.15
C MET A 35 -4.99 -16.78 -27.13
N LEU A 36 -4.08 -17.72 -27.48
CA LEU A 36 -2.98 -18.10 -26.60
C LEU A 36 -2.05 -16.91 -26.33
N VAL A 37 -1.66 -16.17 -27.37
CA VAL A 37 -0.80 -14.98 -27.23
C VAL A 37 -1.52 -13.88 -26.46
N ALA A 38 -2.81 -13.65 -26.72
CA ALA A 38 -3.61 -12.66 -26.02
C ALA A 38 -3.76 -12.98 -24.51
N LEU A 39 -3.96 -14.26 -24.16
CA LEU A 39 -4.03 -14.70 -22.77
C LEU A 39 -2.67 -14.55 -22.04
N ILE A 40 -1.58 -14.94 -22.68
CA ILE A 40 -0.24 -14.80 -22.10
C ILE A 40 0.11 -13.32 -21.92
N GLY A 41 -0.10 -12.49 -22.96
CA GLY A 41 0.19 -11.07 -22.92
C GLY A 41 -0.70 -10.32 -21.90
N GLY A 42 -1.98 -10.64 -21.85
CA GLY A 42 -2.91 -10.10 -20.87
C GLY A 42 -2.55 -10.47 -19.43
N GLY A 43 -2.17 -11.74 -19.20
CA GLY A 43 -1.71 -12.22 -17.90
C GLY A 43 -0.43 -11.54 -17.42
N GLN A 44 0.54 -11.34 -18.30
CA GLN A 44 1.78 -10.61 -17.99
C GLN A 44 1.51 -9.13 -17.67
N GLY A 45 0.68 -8.46 -18.46
CA GLY A 45 0.31 -7.07 -18.22
C GLY A 45 -0.41 -6.88 -16.88
N MET A 46 -1.30 -7.82 -16.51
CA MET A 46 -1.97 -7.81 -15.21
C MET A 46 -0.97 -8.03 -14.06
N GLN A 47 -0.02 -8.93 -14.23
CA GLN A 47 1.03 -9.18 -13.23
C GLN A 47 1.95 -7.97 -13.03
N GLU A 48 2.32 -7.27 -14.10
CA GLU A 48 3.11 -6.04 -14.02
C GLU A 48 2.35 -4.91 -13.32
N GLN A 49 1.06 -4.75 -13.63
CA GLN A 49 0.22 -3.78 -12.91
C GLN A 49 0.11 -4.09 -11.42
N MET A 50 -0.06 -5.37 -11.06
CA MET A 50 -0.07 -5.77 -9.65
C MET A 50 1.27 -5.47 -8.96
N LYS A 51 2.41 -5.77 -9.60
CA LYS A 51 3.72 -5.44 -9.04
C LYS A 51 3.89 -3.93 -8.83
N ALA A 52 3.48 -3.11 -9.81
CA ALA A 52 3.56 -1.66 -9.70
C ALA A 52 2.67 -1.09 -8.57
N GLN A 53 1.55 -1.75 -8.24
CA GLN A 53 0.73 -1.35 -7.09
C GLN A 53 1.42 -1.56 -5.75
N PHE A 54 2.26 -2.61 -5.64
CA PHE A 54 3.01 -2.93 -4.42
C PHE A 54 4.44 -2.36 -4.44
N GLU A 55 4.77 -1.52 -5.41
CA GLU A 55 6.07 -0.85 -5.47
C GLU A 55 6.22 0.07 -4.25
N GLY A 56 7.37 -0.04 -3.56
CA GLY A 56 7.62 0.69 -2.32
C GLY A 56 7.18 -0.03 -1.04
N PHE A 57 6.41 -1.14 -1.14
CA PHE A 57 6.07 -1.96 0.02
C PHE A 57 7.03 -3.13 0.20
N ALA A 58 7.36 -3.42 1.45
CA ALA A 58 8.11 -4.62 1.78
C ALA A 58 7.30 -5.88 1.41
N THR A 59 7.83 -6.73 0.54
CA THR A 59 7.15 -7.94 0.02
C THR A 59 6.85 -8.98 1.09
N ASN A 60 7.49 -8.87 2.26
CA ASN A 60 7.33 -9.74 3.42
C ASN A 60 6.66 -9.00 4.60
N SER A 61 5.84 -8.00 4.34
CA SER A 61 5.04 -7.28 5.34
C SER A 61 3.63 -7.84 5.45
N GLY A 62 3.01 -7.61 6.62
CA GLY A 62 1.63 -7.95 6.89
C GLY A 62 0.95 -6.89 7.77
N PHE A 63 -0.37 -6.99 7.86
CA PHE A 63 -1.20 -6.03 8.57
C PHE A 63 -2.26 -6.77 9.37
N ILE A 64 -2.39 -6.42 10.63
CA ILE A 64 -3.43 -6.91 11.54
C ILE A 64 -4.35 -5.74 11.85
N ALA A 65 -5.61 -5.87 11.47
CA ALA A 65 -6.64 -4.88 11.79
C ALA A 65 -7.76 -5.55 12.61
N ALA A 66 -8.23 -4.86 13.63
CA ALA A 66 -9.36 -5.32 14.40
C ALA A 66 -10.61 -5.39 13.51
N GLN A 67 -11.31 -6.52 13.60
CA GLN A 67 -12.57 -6.76 12.92
C GLN A 67 -13.65 -7.16 13.92
N LYS A 68 -14.85 -7.37 13.44
CA LYS A 68 -15.92 -7.94 14.27
C LYS A 68 -15.58 -9.37 14.67
N THR A 69 -15.78 -9.69 15.95
CA THR A 69 -15.58 -11.06 16.44
C THR A 69 -16.44 -12.06 15.68
N SER A 70 -15.86 -13.14 15.20
CA SER A 70 -16.52 -14.22 14.49
C SER A 70 -17.23 -15.19 15.46
N GLU A 71 -16.73 -15.30 16.70
CA GLU A 71 -17.21 -16.20 17.72
C GLU A 71 -17.63 -15.50 19.01
N ALA A 72 -18.45 -16.15 19.80
CA ALA A 72 -18.82 -15.69 21.13
C ALA A 72 -17.75 -16.12 22.16
N TYR A 73 -17.24 -15.20 22.95
CA TYR A 73 -16.21 -15.48 23.94
C TYR A 73 -16.53 -14.83 25.29
N LYS A 74 -16.36 -15.58 26.38
CA LYS A 74 -16.55 -15.14 27.78
C LYS A 74 -17.85 -14.34 28.02
N GLY A 75 -18.97 -14.78 27.43
CA GLY A 75 -20.29 -14.13 27.61
C GLY A 75 -20.57 -12.98 26.65
N PHE A 76 -19.61 -12.60 25.83
CA PHE A 76 -19.81 -11.59 24.79
C PHE A 76 -20.36 -12.24 23.50
N ARG A 77 -21.31 -11.54 22.85
CA ARG A 77 -21.92 -12.00 21.59
C ARG A 77 -20.95 -11.84 20.43
N LYS A 78 -21.03 -12.75 19.44
CA LYS A 78 -20.37 -12.58 18.14
C LYS A 78 -20.81 -11.27 17.46
N GLY A 79 -19.94 -10.72 16.61
CA GLY A 79 -20.22 -9.50 15.86
C GLY A 79 -19.92 -8.20 16.64
N ARG A 80 -19.24 -8.30 17.76
CA ARG A 80 -18.77 -7.14 18.52
C ARG A 80 -17.53 -6.55 17.85
N TRP A 81 -17.47 -5.21 17.73
CA TRP A 81 -16.23 -4.50 17.42
C TRP A 81 -15.31 -4.52 18.64
N TRP A 82 -14.05 -4.69 18.41
CA TRP A 82 -12.99 -4.54 19.40
C TRP A 82 -11.87 -3.70 18.80
N ASP A 83 -11.12 -3.03 19.64
CA ASP A 83 -10.00 -2.19 19.22
C ASP A 83 -8.70 -2.92 19.56
N LEU A 84 -7.67 -2.75 18.72
CA LEU A 84 -6.31 -3.14 19.04
C LEU A 84 -5.70 -2.12 20.01
N GLU A 85 -4.80 -2.58 20.86
CA GLU A 85 -4.09 -1.77 21.83
C GLU A 85 -2.57 -1.87 21.62
N MET A 86 -1.84 -0.96 22.22
CA MET A 86 -0.36 -0.96 22.15
C MET A 86 0.26 -2.27 22.68
N GLU A 87 -0.40 -2.96 23.61
CA GLU A 87 0.04 -4.27 24.12
C GLU A 87 0.04 -5.33 23.02
N ASP A 88 -0.91 -5.26 22.07
CA ASP A 88 -0.98 -6.20 20.93
C ASP A 88 0.22 -6.05 20.00
N VAL A 89 0.77 -4.83 19.85
CA VAL A 89 2.01 -4.59 19.09
C VAL A 89 3.18 -5.34 19.73
N GLU A 90 3.30 -5.30 21.07
CA GLU A 90 4.37 -6.01 21.77
C GLU A 90 4.18 -7.53 21.70
N ARG A 91 2.94 -8.01 21.74
CA ARG A 91 2.63 -9.44 21.52
C ARG A 91 3.06 -9.87 20.12
N VAL A 92 2.66 -9.12 19.08
CA VAL A 92 3.07 -9.40 17.69
C VAL A 92 4.59 -9.34 17.54
N ARG A 93 5.24 -8.36 18.17
CA ARG A 93 6.70 -8.23 18.14
C ARG A 93 7.43 -9.41 18.79
N SER A 94 6.81 -10.09 19.77
CA SER A 94 7.37 -11.25 20.46
C SER A 94 7.27 -12.57 19.68
N ILE A 95 6.47 -12.61 18.61
CA ILE A 95 6.29 -13.81 17.77
C ILE A 95 7.58 -14.11 17.01
N ASP A 96 8.04 -15.37 17.06
CA ASP A 96 9.22 -15.75 16.27
C ASP A 96 8.92 -15.69 14.78
N GLY A 97 9.85 -15.15 14.01
CA GLY A 97 9.65 -14.90 12.57
C GLY A 97 9.30 -13.44 12.25
N ILE A 98 8.85 -12.65 13.21
CA ILE A 98 8.65 -11.21 13.03
C ILE A 98 9.96 -10.45 13.28
N LYS A 99 10.33 -9.60 12.33
CA LYS A 99 11.50 -8.72 12.42
C LYS A 99 11.17 -7.41 13.14
N THR A 100 10.05 -6.80 12.77
CA THR A 100 9.62 -5.49 13.28
C THR A 100 8.09 -5.44 13.27
N ALA A 101 7.50 -4.89 14.32
CA ALA A 101 6.08 -4.58 14.37
C ALA A 101 5.89 -3.15 14.87
N THR A 102 4.98 -2.40 14.26
CA THR A 102 4.72 -0.98 14.54
C THR A 102 3.23 -0.67 14.48
N PRO A 103 2.69 0.14 15.38
CA PRO A 103 1.30 0.55 15.32
C PRO A 103 1.07 1.60 14.25
N SER A 104 -0.17 1.66 13.77
CA SER A 104 -0.67 2.75 12.94
C SER A 104 -2.09 3.11 13.37
N PHE A 105 -2.39 4.39 13.30
CA PHE A 105 -3.73 4.94 13.54
C PHE A 105 -4.05 5.98 12.47
N ALA A 106 -5.30 6.02 11.99
CA ALA A 106 -5.72 6.98 10.99
C ALA A 106 -7.05 7.66 11.34
N LEU A 107 -7.10 8.96 11.13
CA LEU A 107 -8.32 9.77 11.19
C LEU A 107 -8.67 10.25 9.79
N TRP A 108 -9.90 10.02 9.38
CA TRP A 108 -10.41 10.37 8.07
C TRP A 108 -11.19 11.69 8.10
N GLY A 109 -11.34 12.33 6.92
CA GLY A 109 -12.17 13.53 6.80
C GLY A 109 -11.63 14.73 7.57
N GLN A 110 -10.31 14.82 7.76
CA GLN A 110 -9.68 15.94 8.43
C GLN A 110 -9.34 17.04 7.41
N THR A 111 -9.35 18.29 7.86
CA THR A 111 -9.02 19.42 6.98
C THR A 111 -7.67 20.01 7.38
N ALA A 112 -6.74 20.02 6.43
CA ALA A 112 -5.49 20.76 6.52
C ALA A 112 -5.65 22.15 5.89
N VAL A 113 -5.08 23.17 6.54
CA VAL A 113 -5.19 24.58 6.13
C VAL A 113 -3.81 25.24 6.16
N TYR A 114 -3.50 25.96 5.10
CA TYR A 114 -2.33 26.84 5.01
C TYR A 114 -2.72 28.17 4.34
N GLY A 115 -2.64 29.28 5.06
CA GLY A 115 -3.17 30.56 4.59
C GLY A 115 -4.67 30.46 4.31
N GLU A 116 -5.05 30.72 3.06
CA GLU A 116 -6.44 30.60 2.58
C GLU A 116 -6.77 29.25 1.96
N ASN A 117 -5.76 28.43 1.69
CA ASN A 117 -5.90 27.13 1.05
C ASN A 117 -6.34 26.05 2.04
N LYS A 118 -7.20 25.16 1.58
CA LYS A 118 -7.74 24.04 2.37
C LYS A 118 -7.68 22.76 1.56
N TYR A 119 -7.42 21.65 2.23
CA TYR A 119 -7.48 20.31 1.63
C TYR A 119 -8.03 19.31 2.64
N GLU A 120 -8.97 18.46 2.20
CA GLU A 120 -9.47 17.34 2.99
C GLU A 120 -8.49 16.18 2.87
N CYS A 121 -7.99 15.71 4.00
CA CYS A 121 -6.95 14.71 4.07
C CYS A 121 -7.23 13.65 5.13
N SER A 122 -6.50 12.56 5.10
CA SER A 122 -6.34 11.68 6.26
C SER A 122 -5.18 12.15 7.14
N VAL A 123 -5.30 11.93 8.46
CA VAL A 123 -4.20 12.15 9.40
C VAL A 123 -3.76 10.80 9.91
N LYS A 124 -2.49 10.47 9.70
CA LYS A 124 -1.90 9.19 10.13
C LYS A 124 -0.92 9.41 11.28
N GLY A 125 -1.00 8.57 12.29
CA GLY A 125 0.01 8.46 13.34
C GLY A 125 0.93 7.29 13.07
N LEU A 126 2.22 7.54 12.88
CA LEU A 126 3.20 6.54 12.53
C LEU A 126 4.45 6.64 13.42
N TYR A 127 5.15 5.51 13.53
CA TYR A 127 6.51 5.43 14.06
C TYR A 127 7.55 5.45 12.93
N PRO A 128 8.81 5.77 13.21
CA PRO A 128 9.89 5.77 12.21
C PRO A 128 10.09 4.42 11.50
N GLU A 129 9.86 3.32 12.21
CA GLU A 129 10.00 1.96 11.70
C GLU A 129 9.04 1.65 10.53
N TYR A 130 7.96 2.42 10.43
CA TYR A 130 6.98 2.26 9.33
C TYR A 130 7.61 2.50 7.95
N GLU A 131 8.67 3.31 7.85
CA GLU A 131 9.42 3.54 6.62
C GLU A 131 10.02 2.24 6.03
N GLN A 132 10.30 1.22 6.89
CA GLN A 132 10.74 -0.09 6.42
C GLN A 132 9.62 -0.91 5.77
N ILE A 133 8.36 -0.59 6.08
CA ILE A 133 7.16 -1.27 5.56
C ILE A 133 6.72 -0.61 4.25
N GLU A 134 6.57 0.70 4.29
CA GLU A 134 6.21 1.53 3.14
C GLU A 134 7.29 2.60 2.96
N HIS A 135 8.17 2.38 1.98
CA HIS A 135 9.21 3.35 1.68
C HIS A 135 8.58 4.60 1.05
N GLN A 136 8.81 5.73 1.69
CA GLN A 136 8.31 7.02 1.22
C GLN A 136 9.47 7.85 0.67
N GLU A 137 9.43 8.13 -0.62
CA GLU A 137 10.42 9.00 -1.25
C GLU A 137 10.21 10.44 -0.77
N MET A 138 11.21 10.98 -0.07
CA MET A 138 11.17 12.35 0.45
C MET A 138 11.62 13.33 -0.61
N THR A 139 10.70 14.20 -1.04
CA THR A 139 11.02 15.28 -1.99
C THR A 139 11.58 16.50 -1.27
N TYR A 140 11.08 16.82 -0.08
CA TYR A 140 11.58 17.87 0.80
C TYR A 140 11.75 17.33 2.21
N GLY A 141 12.81 17.76 2.89
CA GLY A 141 13.04 17.53 4.30
C GLY A 141 13.30 16.08 4.68
N ARG A 142 12.66 15.58 5.75
CA ARG A 142 12.88 14.25 6.33
C ARG A 142 11.58 13.63 6.84
N PHE A 143 11.62 12.32 7.02
CA PHE A 143 10.56 11.59 7.73
C PHE A 143 10.65 11.79 9.26
N ILE A 144 9.65 11.29 9.98
CA ILE A 144 9.59 11.27 11.45
C ILE A 144 10.76 10.46 12.00
N ASN A 145 11.33 10.87 13.11
CA ASN A 145 12.40 10.16 13.81
C ASN A 145 12.06 9.91 15.28
N ASP A 146 12.93 9.15 15.97
CA ASP A 146 12.75 8.75 17.36
C ASP A 146 12.66 9.94 18.34
N VAL A 147 13.31 11.05 18.01
CA VAL A 147 13.25 12.27 18.83
C VAL A 147 11.85 12.88 18.76
N ASP A 148 11.26 12.91 17.56
CA ASP A 148 9.90 13.43 17.35
C ASP A 148 8.87 12.58 18.12
N ILE A 149 9.07 11.27 18.18
CA ILE A 149 8.23 10.33 18.95
C ILE A 149 8.42 10.56 20.45
N ARG A 150 9.65 10.55 20.95
CA ARG A 150 9.96 10.63 22.37
C ARG A 150 9.51 11.96 23.00
N GLU A 151 9.65 13.05 22.25
CA GLU A 151 9.27 14.38 22.69
C GLU A 151 7.84 14.79 22.29
N ALA A 152 7.11 13.89 21.63
CA ALA A 152 5.78 14.14 21.07
C ALA A 152 5.70 15.50 20.33
N ARG A 153 6.66 15.74 19.45
CA ARG A 153 6.80 17.02 18.74
C ARG A 153 5.60 17.27 17.84
N LYS A 154 5.09 18.50 17.83
CA LYS A 154 4.03 18.92 16.90
C LYS A 154 4.60 19.19 15.52
N VAL A 155 5.08 18.15 14.88
CA VAL A 155 5.62 18.15 13.51
C VAL A 155 4.80 17.24 12.61
N CYS A 156 4.88 17.46 11.30
CA CYS A 156 4.19 16.62 10.33
C CYS A 156 4.98 16.44 9.03
N VAL A 157 4.76 15.32 8.38
CA VAL A 157 5.13 15.06 6.99
C VAL A 157 3.86 15.13 6.16
N ILE A 158 3.88 15.82 5.03
CA ILE A 158 2.72 15.98 4.16
C ILE A 158 2.89 15.18 2.87
N GLY A 159 1.81 14.59 2.40
CA GLY A 159 1.77 13.91 1.12
C GLY A 159 1.75 14.86 -0.07
N LYS A 160 2.11 14.37 -1.25
CA LYS A 160 2.22 15.16 -2.48
C LYS A 160 0.94 15.93 -2.82
N ARG A 161 -0.24 15.31 -2.72
CA ARG A 161 -1.52 15.98 -3.03
C ARG A 161 -1.87 17.06 -2.01
N VAL A 162 -1.54 16.84 -0.74
CA VAL A 162 -1.68 17.86 0.31
C VAL A 162 -0.79 19.05 0.00
N TYR A 163 0.46 18.81 -0.38
CA TYR A 163 1.40 19.86 -0.79
C TYR A 163 0.89 20.65 -2.00
N GLU A 164 0.51 19.98 -3.08
CA GLU A 164 0.02 20.62 -4.30
C GLU A 164 -1.24 21.48 -4.09
N SER A 165 -2.05 21.12 -3.08
CA SER A 165 -3.27 21.84 -2.75
C SER A 165 -3.04 23.04 -1.81
N LEU A 166 -2.05 22.95 -0.94
CA LEU A 166 -1.81 23.97 0.09
C LEU A 166 -0.72 24.97 -0.27
N PHE A 167 0.32 24.53 -0.97
CA PHE A 167 1.51 25.34 -1.28
C PHE A 167 1.59 25.68 -2.77
N LYS A 168 2.38 26.69 -3.09
CA LYS A 168 2.67 27.03 -4.50
C LYS A 168 3.68 26.01 -5.07
N PRO A 169 3.59 25.72 -6.38
CA PRO A 169 4.58 24.85 -7.03
C PRO A 169 6.02 25.33 -6.81
N GLY A 170 6.89 24.42 -6.34
CA GLY A 170 8.30 24.72 -6.05
C GLY A 170 8.58 25.45 -4.73
N GLU A 171 7.56 25.75 -3.95
CA GLU A 171 7.70 26.35 -2.63
C GLU A 171 8.15 25.29 -1.61
N ASP A 172 9.25 25.51 -0.89
CA ASP A 172 9.68 24.61 0.18
C ASP A 172 8.69 24.67 1.36
N PRO A 173 8.01 23.56 1.70
CA PRO A 173 7.07 23.52 2.82
C PRO A 173 7.76 23.38 4.18
N CYS A 174 9.03 22.95 4.23
CA CYS A 174 9.73 22.67 5.47
C CYS A 174 9.88 23.91 6.35
N GLY A 175 9.59 23.72 7.64
CA GLY A 175 9.64 24.80 8.63
C GLY A 175 8.37 25.65 8.73
N LYS A 176 7.45 25.55 7.76
CA LYS A 176 6.16 26.25 7.78
C LYS A 176 5.15 25.51 8.64
N TYR A 177 4.11 26.20 9.05
CA TYR A 177 3.05 25.63 9.90
C TYR A 177 1.77 25.47 9.10
N ILE A 178 1.22 24.27 9.12
CA ILE A 178 -0.13 23.98 8.66
C ILE A 178 -1.04 23.76 9.87
N ARG A 179 -2.31 24.08 9.72
CA ARG A 179 -3.32 23.82 10.74
C ARG A 179 -4.15 22.61 10.32
N VAL A 180 -4.15 21.57 11.14
CA VAL A 180 -4.96 20.37 10.91
C VAL A 180 -5.90 20.22 12.10
N ASN A 181 -7.19 20.16 11.82
CA ASN A 181 -8.23 20.07 12.85
C ASN A 181 -8.07 21.10 14.00
N GLY A 182 -7.71 22.34 13.65
CA GLY A 182 -7.54 23.43 14.62
C GLY A 182 -6.16 23.52 15.27
N ILE A 183 -5.27 22.53 15.08
CA ILE A 183 -3.96 22.43 15.71
C ILE A 183 -2.87 22.70 14.68
N TYR A 184 -1.86 23.48 15.10
CA TYR A 184 -0.73 23.82 14.26
C TYR A 184 0.37 22.76 14.36
N TYR A 185 0.83 22.28 13.20
CA TYR A 185 1.95 21.37 13.07
C TYR A 185 2.99 21.99 12.14
N ARG A 186 4.25 21.88 12.54
CA ARG A 186 5.39 22.32 11.71
C ARG A 186 5.69 21.24 10.67
N VAL A 187 5.69 21.60 9.40
CA VAL A 187 6.08 20.70 8.31
C VAL A 187 7.57 20.42 8.38
N ILE A 188 7.96 19.16 8.44
CA ILE A 188 9.35 18.70 8.46
C ILE A 188 9.75 17.96 7.18
N GLY A 189 8.79 17.59 6.37
CA GLY A 189 9.04 16.92 5.10
C GLY A 189 7.80 16.81 4.23
N MET A 190 8.04 16.52 2.94
CA MET A 190 7.02 16.18 1.97
C MET A 190 7.43 14.89 1.26
N CYS A 191 6.52 13.91 1.26
CA CYS A 191 6.73 12.62 0.63
C CYS A 191 5.90 12.46 -0.64
N SER A 192 6.46 11.75 -1.62
CA SER A 192 5.74 11.19 -2.74
C SER A 192 5.75 9.67 -2.60
N SER A 193 4.58 9.07 -2.40
CA SER A 193 4.44 7.63 -2.47
C SER A 193 4.31 7.22 -3.93
N GLN A 194 5.09 6.24 -4.36
CA GLN A 194 4.98 5.68 -5.71
C GLN A 194 3.98 4.51 -5.78
N GLY A 195 3.68 3.87 -4.64
CA GLY A 195 2.75 2.74 -4.56
C GLY A 195 1.29 3.17 -4.41
N ASN A 196 0.39 2.37 -4.97
CA ASN A 196 -1.07 2.53 -4.83
C ASN A 196 -1.65 1.68 -3.69
N VAL A 197 -0.81 1.10 -2.84
CA VAL A 197 -1.30 0.33 -1.69
C VAL A 197 -1.92 1.29 -0.69
N ASN A 198 -3.17 1.05 -0.39
CA ASN A 198 -3.99 1.93 0.43
C ASN A 198 -4.21 1.29 1.81
N ILE A 199 -3.20 1.39 2.68
CA ILE A 199 -3.36 1.01 4.07
C ILE A 199 -3.71 2.26 4.83
N GLN A 200 -4.95 2.31 5.31
CA GLN A 200 -5.48 3.49 6.01
C GLN A 200 -5.37 4.81 5.19
N GLY A 201 -5.60 4.74 3.87
CA GLY A 201 -5.53 5.87 2.95
C GLY A 201 -4.18 6.01 2.24
N GLN A 202 -4.21 6.73 1.12
CA GLN A 202 -3.00 6.98 0.32
C GLN A 202 -2.06 7.93 1.05
N ALA A 203 -0.77 7.60 1.09
CA ALA A 203 0.25 8.47 1.69
C ALA A 203 0.30 9.85 1.00
N SER A 204 0.02 9.92 -0.29
CA SER A 204 -0.05 11.18 -1.05
C SER A 204 -1.14 12.15 -0.58
N GLU A 205 -2.22 11.65 0.03
CA GLU A 205 -3.37 12.41 0.55
C GLU A 205 -3.36 12.55 2.08
N ALA A 206 -2.28 12.12 2.72
CA ALA A 206 -2.18 12.08 4.16
C ALA A 206 -1.31 13.20 4.74
N VAL A 207 -1.63 13.59 5.97
CA VAL A 207 -0.74 14.30 6.88
C VAL A 207 -0.27 13.30 7.92
N THR A 208 1.02 12.99 7.96
CA THR A 208 1.61 12.03 8.88
C THR A 208 2.19 12.73 10.10
N LEU A 209 1.77 12.31 11.28
CA LEU A 209 2.22 12.82 12.58
C LEU A 209 3.05 11.76 13.32
N PRO A 210 3.94 12.15 14.23
CA PRO A 210 4.48 11.22 15.21
C PRO A 210 3.34 10.54 15.97
N PHE A 211 3.37 9.22 16.11
CA PHE A 211 2.26 8.48 16.75
C PHE A 211 1.94 8.98 18.15
N THR A 212 2.96 9.25 18.96
CA THR A 212 2.81 9.80 20.32
C THR A 212 2.15 11.19 20.33
N THR A 213 2.47 12.04 19.35
CA THR A 213 1.81 13.34 19.17
C THR A 213 0.33 13.15 18.86
N MET A 214 0.02 12.20 17.98
CA MET A 214 -1.36 11.88 17.63
C MET A 214 -2.13 11.33 18.83
N GLN A 215 -1.57 10.39 19.59
CA GLN A 215 -2.18 9.86 20.81
C GLN A 215 -2.54 10.96 21.80
N GLN A 216 -1.62 11.88 22.08
CA GLN A 216 -1.84 12.98 23.02
C GLN A 216 -2.85 14.00 22.49
N THR A 217 -2.76 14.35 21.21
CA THR A 217 -3.58 15.39 20.60
C THR A 217 -5.05 14.98 20.47
N TYR A 218 -5.29 13.72 20.11
CA TYR A 218 -6.64 13.20 19.87
C TYR A 218 -7.15 12.32 21.02
N ASN A 219 -6.42 12.25 22.14
CA ASN A 219 -6.78 11.49 23.33
C ASN A 219 -7.12 10.01 23.03
N LEU A 220 -6.28 9.36 22.25
CA LEU A 220 -6.52 7.99 21.78
C LEU A 220 -6.23 6.92 22.84
N GLY A 221 -5.56 7.28 23.94
CA GLY A 221 -5.11 6.32 24.96
C GLY A 221 -4.14 5.30 24.38
N GLN A 222 -4.44 4.02 24.59
CA GLN A 222 -3.64 2.90 24.06
C GLN A 222 -4.17 2.34 22.73
N ARG A 223 -5.26 2.91 22.22
CA ARG A 223 -5.93 2.43 21.03
C ARG A 223 -5.08 2.61 19.78
N ILE A 224 -5.10 1.58 18.94
CA ILE A 224 -4.52 1.57 17.60
C ILE A 224 -5.53 0.96 16.61
N ASP A 225 -5.37 1.27 15.32
CA ASP A 225 -6.25 0.70 14.28
C ASP A 225 -5.63 -0.53 13.63
N VAL A 226 -4.31 -0.49 13.41
CA VAL A 226 -3.59 -1.52 12.66
C VAL A 226 -2.23 -1.76 13.30
N VAL A 227 -1.85 -3.02 13.41
CA VAL A 227 -0.45 -3.44 13.64
C VAL A 227 0.15 -3.77 12.28
N CYS A 228 1.18 -3.05 11.91
CA CYS A 228 1.95 -3.30 10.70
C CYS A 228 3.23 -4.05 11.06
N PHE A 229 3.60 -5.10 10.33
CA PHE A 229 4.79 -5.89 10.67
C PHE A 229 5.56 -6.34 9.43
N ILE A 230 6.83 -6.65 9.63
CA ILE A 230 7.74 -7.22 8.62
C ILE A 230 8.26 -8.54 9.16
N MET A 231 8.27 -9.56 8.30
CA MET A 231 8.84 -10.86 8.60
C MET A 231 10.36 -10.87 8.48
N LYS A 232 11.01 -11.77 9.21
CA LYS A 232 12.42 -12.08 8.99
C LYS A 232 12.63 -12.67 7.58
N PRO A 233 13.79 -12.49 6.95
CA PRO A 233 14.07 -13.07 5.65
C PRO A 233 13.84 -14.59 5.63
N GLY A 234 13.11 -15.08 4.63
CA GLY A 234 12.82 -16.51 4.46
C GLY A 234 11.59 -17.05 5.20
N VAL A 235 10.98 -16.27 6.10
CA VAL A 235 9.74 -16.65 6.79
C VAL A 235 8.55 -16.12 5.99
N LYS A 236 7.52 -16.93 5.79
CA LYS A 236 6.28 -16.52 5.10
C LYS A 236 5.22 -16.12 6.12
N VAL A 237 4.39 -15.15 5.77
CA VAL A 237 3.28 -14.68 6.62
C VAL A 237 2.37 -15.85 7.05
N LYS A 238 2.09 -16.80 6.15
CA LYS A 238 1.28 -18.00 6.45
C LYS A 238 1.84 -18.90 7.56
N ASP A 239 3.14 -18.85 7.78
CA ASP A 239 3.78 -19.70 8.80
C ASP A 239 3.55 -19.14 10.21
N VAL A 240 3.23 -17.86 10.31
CA VAL A 240 3.03 -17.10 11.56
C VAL A 240 1.56 -16.76 11.82
N GLU A 241 0.72 -16.84 10.81
CA GLU A 241 -0.72 -16.55 10.89
C GLU A 241 -1.43 -17.26 12.07
N PRO A 242 -1.17 -18.57 12.36
CA PRO A 242 -1.82 -19.26 13.48
C PRO A 242 -1.42 -18.75 14.87
N GLU A 243 -0.30 -18.01 14.99
CA GLU A 243 0.15 -17.42 16.27
C GLU A 243 -0.41 -16.02 16.47
N ILE A 244 -0.95 -15.42 15.41
CA ILE A 244 -1.54 -14.07 15.40
C ILE A 244 -3.05 -14.12 15.70
N GLU A 245 -3.74 -15.21 15.30
CA GLU A 245 -5.16 -15.42 15.55
C GLU A 245 -5.44 -15.86 17.00
#